data_dc7b3b020bf777344a2f1c20ea8e4453
#
_entry.id   dc7b3b020bf777344a2f1c20ea8e4453
#
_cell.length_a   1.000
_cell.length_b   1.000
_cell.length_c   1.000
_cell.angle_alpha   90.00
_cell.angle_beta   90.00
_cell.angle_gamma   90.00
#
_symmetry.space_group_name_H-M   'P 1'
#
loop_
_entity.id
_entity.type
_entity.pdbx_description
1 polymer ?
#
loop_
_entity_poly.entity_id
_entity_poly.type
_entity_poly.pdbx_seq_one_letter_code
_entity_poly.pdbx_strand_id
1 'polypeptide(L)'
;ADGGSYKGKRLGSIGDAGAFSFNYFKIISAGEGGAIVTNDETIYERALIYHDGGTAFRAHSVTLKTPIFIGSQLRSNEIAGAILREQLKKLDNILSDLRRIKKAFMNCFEGEKNIRFIRSNDIEGDCGTTVGFLFESEAQARKFAESEGVNGTVLVDSKKHVYFDWDPIMNKRGSHHPALDPFNL
;
A
#
# COMPACT_ATOMS: atom_id res chain seq x y z
N ALA A 1 -0.55 -0.32 -3.93
CA ALA A 1 -1.67 -0.14 -4.85
C ALA A 1 -1.75 -1.35 -5.77
N ASP A 2 -2.66 -2.25 -5.41
CA ASP A 2 -2.85 -3.49 -6.13
C ASP A 2 -3.33 -3.20 -7.57
N GLY A 3 -2.57 -3.64 -8.56
CA GLY A 3 -2.91 -3.49 -9.97
C GLY A 3 -2.47 -2.18 -10.64
N GLY A 4 -1.92 -1.22 -9.91
CA GLY A 4 -1.31 -0.04 -10.54
C GLY A 4 -0.10 -0.40 -11.39
N SER A 5 0.23 0.46 -12.35
CA SER A 5 1.43 0.33 -13.18
C SER A 5 2.13 1.67 -13.37
N TYR A 6 3.39 1.61 -13.80
CA TYR A 6 4.16 2.75 -14.21
C TYR A 6 4.91 2.39 -15.49
N LYS A 7 4.62 3.12 -16.56
CA LYS A 7 5.18 2.87 -17.91
C LYS A 7 5.04 1.39 -18.33
N GLY A 8 3.84 0.83 -18.12
CA GLY A 8 3.50 -0.55 -18.47
C GLY A 8 4.02 -1.63 -17.53
N LYS A 9 4.83 -1.31 -16.51
CA LYS A 9 5.29 -2.26 -15.49
C LYS A 9 4.40 -2.21 -14.27
N ARG A 10 3.95 -3.35 -13.77
CA ARG A 10 3.13 -3.43 -12.53
C ARG A 10 3.91 -2.91 -11.33
N LEU A 11 3.26 -2.08 -10.49
CA LEU A 11 3.83 -1.66 -9.21
C LEU A 11 4.04 -2.88 -8.33
N GLY A 12 5.20 -2.90 -7.65
CA GLY A 12 5.68 -4.04 -6.87
C GLY A 12 6.66 -4.94 -7.64
N SER A 13 6.78 -4.78 -8.99
CA SER A 13 7.73 -5.55 -9.82
C SER A 13 8.88 -4.72 -10.39
N ILE A 14 9.07 -3.49 -9.93
CA ILE A 14 10.06 -2.56 -10.50
C ILE A 14 11.38 -2.61 -9.73
N GLY A 15 11.33 -2.71 -8.40
CA GLY A 15 12.50 -2.85 -7.53
C GLY A 15 12.84 -4.33 -7.27
N ASP A 16 13.75 -4.55 -6.33
CA ASP A 16 14.23 -5.89 -5.94
C ASP A 16 13.14 -6.71 -5.23
N ALA A 17 12.23 -6.04 -4.52
CA ALA A 17 11.07 -6.63 -3.90
C ALA A 17 9.87 -5.69 -3.92
N GLY A 18 8.66 -6.24 -3.91
CA GLY A 18 7.41 -5.53 -3.74
C GLY A 18 6.63 -6.09 -2.56
N ALA A 19 5.97 -5.21 -1.80
CA ALA A 19 5.11 -5.59 -0.70
C ALA A 19 3.67 -5.13 -0.95
N PHE A 20 2.71 -6.00 -0.67
CA PHE A 20 1.28 -5.75 -0.82
C PHE A 20 0.55 -5.96 0.50
N SER A 21 -0.47 -5.17 0.72
CA SER A 21 -1.42 -5.35 1.82
C SER A 21 -2.77 -5.75 1.26
N PHE A 22 -3.43 -6.69 1.91
CA PHE A 22 -4.76 -7.17 1.56
C PHE A 22 -5.78 -6.92 2.68
N ASN A 23 -5.53 -5.89 3.51
CA ASN A 23 -6.49 -5.51 4.52
C ASN A 23 -7.77 -4.93 3.87
N TYR A 24 -8.82 -4.76 4.66
CA TYR A 24 -10.15 -4.41 4.15
C TYR A 24 -10.26 -3.07 3.39
N PHE A 25 -9.26 -2.19 3.50
CA PHE A 25 -9.20 -0.93 2.74
C PHE A 25 -8.62 -1.07 1.32
N LYS A 26 -8.12 -2.24 0.94
CA LYS A 26 -7.42 -2.40 -0.34
C LYS A 26 -8.38 -2.73 -1.48
N ILE A 27 -7.93 -2.49 -2.70
CA ILE A 27 -8.70 -2.77 -3.94
C ILE A 27 -9.13 -4.23 -3.99
N ILE A 28 -8.22 -5.14 -3.62
CA ILE A 28 -8.53 -6.54 -3.35
C ILE A 28 -8.20 -6.83 -1.90
N SER A 29 -9.06 -7.56 -1.22
CA SER A 29 -8.97 -7.76 0.22
C SER A 29 -9.43 -9.16 0.63
N ALA A 30 -8.82 -9.67 1.71
CA ALA A 30 -9.30 -10.84 2.45
C ALA A 30 -9.57 -10.51 3.93
N GLY A 31 -9.88 -9.22 4.22
CA GLY A 31 -10.01 -8.72 5.58
C GLY A 31 -8.66 -8.29 6.13
N GLU A 32 -7.73 -9.20 6.26
CA GLU A 32 -6.32 -8.97 6.61
C GLU A 32 -5.42 -9.84 5.75
N GLY A 33 -4.16 -9.43 5.56
CA GLY A 33 -3.17 -10.20 4.83
C GLY A 33 -2.16 -9.31 4.11
N GLY A 34 -1.17 -9.96 3.53
CA GLY A 34 -0.14 -9.33 2.71
C GLY A 34 0.62 -10.33 1.87
N ALA A 35 1.41 -9.82 0.94
CA ALA A 35 2.32 -10.61 0.13
C ALA A 35 3.61 -9.86 -0.13
N ILE A 36 4.69 -10.59 -0.25
CA ILE A 36 5.97 -10.13 -0.77
C ILE A 36 6.19 -10.81 -2.12
N VAL A 37 6.61 -10.05 -3.12
CA VAL A 37 7.01 -10.55 -4.43
C VAL A 37 8.44 -10.13 -4.73
N THR A 38 9.24 -11.04 -5.25
CA THR A 38 10.63 -10.79 -5.63
C THR A 38 11.10 -11.81 -6.67
N ASN A 39 12.09 -11.44 -7.47
CA ASN A 39 12.84 -12.34 -8.33
C ASN A 39 14.21 -12.72 -7.74
N ASP A 40 14.56 -12.17 -6.57
CA ASP A 40 15.80 -12.48 -5.87
C ASP A 40 15.56 -13.65 -4.91
N GLU A 41 16.31 -14.74 -5.13
CA GLU A 41 16.19 -15.97 -4.35
C GLU A 41 16.53 -15.75 -2.87
N THR A 42 17.52 -14.90 -2.57
CA THR A 42 17.93 -14.60 -1.20
C THR A 42 16.83 -13.84 -0.45
N ILE A 43 16.23 -12.84 -1.11
CA ILE A 43 15.11 -12.09 -0.52
C ILE A 43 13.92 -13.02 -0.30
N TYR A 44 13.60 -13.88 -1.27
CA TYR A 44 12.54 -14.87 -1.16
C TYR A 44 12.73 -15.80 0.05
N GLU A 45 13.91 -16.43 0.15
CA GLU A 45 14.21 -17.34 1.25
C GLU A 45 14.18 -16.63 2.61
N ARG A 46 14.75 -15.44 2.72
CA ARG A 46 14.72 -14.65 3.95
C ARG A 46 13.29 -14.27 4.36
N ALA A 47 12.46 -13.87 3.42
CA ALA A 47 11.05 -13.57 3.68
C ALA A 47 10.30 -14.83 4.14
N LEU A 48 10.54 -15.97 3.48
CA LEU A 48 9.96 -17.26 3.83
C LEU A 48 10.34 -17.69 5.25
N ILE A 49 11.62 -17.59 5.60
CA ILE A 49 12.13 -17.89 6.96
C ILE A 49 11.48 -16.97 7.99
N TYR A 50 11.50 -15.66 7.74
CA TYR A 50 11.01 -14.67 8.68
C TYR A 50 9.52 -14.82 9.00
N HIS A 51 8.68 -15.01 7.95
CA HIS A 51 7.22 -15.01 8.12
C HIS A 51 6.67 -16.29 8.80
N ASP A 52 7.45 -17.36 8.85
CA ASP A 52 7.04 -18.66 9.40
C ASP A 52 7.88 -19.06 10.65
N GLY A 53 8.15 -18.11 11.51
CA GLY A 53 8.81 -18.38 12.81
C GLY A 53 10.22 -18.98 12.70
N GLY A 54 10.91 -18.78 11.56
CA GLY A 54 12.23 -19.34 11.31
C GLY A 54 12.21 -20.63 10.49
N THR A 55 11.05 -21.16 10.13
CA THR A 55 10.84 -22.38 9.28
C THR A 55 11.48 -23.67 9.77
N ALA A 56 12.08 -23.70 10.97
CA ALA A 56 12.91 -24.81 11.47
C ALA A 56 12.22 -26.18 11.43
N PHE A 57 10.88 -26.22 11.52
CA PHE A 57 10.10 -27.47 11.54
C PHE A 57 9.38 -27.74 10.21
N ARG A 58 9.69 -27.01 9.15
CA ARG A 58 9.08 -27.22 7.83
C ARG A 58 9.94 -28.09 6.95
N ALA A 59 9.30 -28.95 6.16
CA ALA A 59 10.01 -29.86 5.26
C ALA A 59 10.93 -29.10 4.26
N HIS A 60 10.50 -27.91 3.80
CA HIS A 60 11.30 -27.12 2.85
C HIS A 60 12.52 -26.45 3.49
N SER A 61 12.65 -26.42 4.82
CA SER A 61 13.81 -25.81 5.47
C SER A 61 15.14 -26.44 5.07
N VAL A 62 15.13 -27.73 4.69
CA VAL A 62 16.32 -28.48 4.26
C VAL A 62 16.79 -28.15 2.86
N THR A 63 15.98 -27.44 2.07
CA THR A 63 16.31 -27.05 0.68
C THR A 63 16.76 -25.60 0.56
N LEU A 64 16.66 -24.83 1.64
CA LEU A 64 17.06 -23.41 1.64
C LEU A 64 18.58 -23.29 1.63
N LYS A 65 19.07 -22.33 0.85
CA LYS A 65 20.49 -21.95 0.81
C LYS A 65 20.83 -20.96 1.93
N THR A 66 19.86 -20.11 2.30
CA THR A 66 19.99 -19.14 3.39
C THR A 66 19.94 -19.86 4.73
N PRO A 67 20.90 -19.63 5.64
CA PRO A 67 20.81 -20.14 7.00
C PRO A 67 19.53 -19.68 7.69
N ILE A 68 18.84 -20.59 8.36
CA ILE A 68 17.62 -20.25 9.11
C ILE A 68 17.94 -19.34 10.30
N PHE A 69 17.02 -18.44 10.61
CA PHE A 69 17.13 -17.46 11.67
C PHE A 69 15.77 -17.23 12.34
N ILE A 70 15.74 -16.60 13.51
CA ILE A 70 14.51 -16.33 14.26
C ILE A 70 13.63 -15.36 13.46
N GLY A 71 12.38 -15.76 13.22
CA GLY A 71 11.37 -14.97 12.52
C GLY A 71 10.14 -14.71 13.38
N SER A 72 9.12 -14.13 12.75
CA SER A 72 7.82 -13.86 13.35
C SER A 72 6.74 -14.76 12.75
N GLN A 73 5.61 -14.90 13.46
CA GLN A 73 4.47 -15.63 12.95
C GLN A 73 3.56 -14.66 12.15
N LEU A 74 3.71 -14.69 10.84
CA LEU A 74 2.98 -13.84 9.88
C LEU A 74 2.25 -14.66 8.81
N ARG A 75 2.01 -15.94 9.08
CA ARG A 75 1.35 -16.83 8.12
C ARG A 75 -0.09 -16.42 7.85
N SER A 76 -0.46 -16.45 6.59
CA SER A 76 -1.86 -16.39 6.17
C SER A 76 -2.52 -17.76 6.27
N ASN A 77 -3.83 -17.83 6.07
CA ASN A 77 -4.59 -19.07 6.06
C ASN A 77 -5.22 -19.35 4.69
N GLU A 78 -5.63 -20.59 4.44
CA GLU A 78 -6.19 -21.04 3.17
C GLU A 78 -7.49 -20.32 2.80
N ILE A 79 -8.29 -19.91 3.79
CA ILE A 79 -9.54 -19.17 3.56
C ILE A 79 -9.23 -17.81 2.95
N ALA A 80 -8.26 -17.07 3.53
CA ALA A 80 -7.79 -15.80 2.98
C ALA A 80 -7.21 -15.99 1.58
N GLY A 81 -6.42 -17.05 1.36
CA GLY A 81 -5.89 -17.41 0.04
C GLY A 81 -6.99 -17.65 -1.00
N ALA A 82 -8.03 -18.38 -0.65
CA ALA A 82 -9.17 -18.65 -1.51
C ALA A 82 -9.93 -17.35 -1.87
N ILE A 83 -10.17 -16.48 -0.89
CA ILE A 83 -10.80 -15.18 -1.11
C ILE A 83 -9.96 -14.32 -2.04
N LEU A 84 -8.65 -14.18 -1.77
CA LEU A 84 -7.74 -13.36 -2.58
C LEU A 84 -7.65 -13.87 -4.02
N ARG A 85 -7.67 -15.17 -4.23
CA ARG A 85 -7.69 -15.76 -5.56
C ARG A 85 -8.91 -15.31 -6.37
N GLU A 86 -10.10 -15.29 -5.77
CA GLU A 86 -11.32 -14.83 -6.43
C GLU A 86 -11.34 -13.30 -6.61
N GLN A 87 -10.78 -12.55 -5.67
CA GLN A 87 -10.62 -11.11 -5.81
C GLN A 87 -9.66 -10.75 -6.94
N LEU A 88 -8.55 -11.47 -7.07
CA LEU A 88 -7.56 -11.23 -8.12
C LEU A 88 -8.14 -11.39 -9.52
N LYS A 89 -9.05 -12.34 -9.74
CA LYS A 89 -9.75 -12.52 -11.02
C LYS A 89 -10.60 -11.32 -11.42
N LYS A 90 -11.04 -10.52 -10.45
CA LYS A 90 -11.88 -9.32 -10.66
C LYS A 90 -11.06 -8.04 -10.81
N LEU A 91 -9.76 -8.07 -10.49
CA LEU A 91 -8.93 -6.87 -10.35
C LEU A 91 -8.93 -5.99 -11.59
N ASP A 92 -8.78 -6.54 -12.79
CA ASP A 92 -8.70 -5.75 -14.01
C ASP A 92 -10.03 -5.02 -14.31
N ASN A 93 -11.17 -5.65 -14.05
CA ASN A 93 -12.49 -5.02 -14.18
C ASN A 93 -12.68 -3.91 -13.15
N ILE A 94 -12.29 -4.16 -11.90
CA ILE A 94 -12.35 -3.15 -10.82
C ILE A 94 -11.50 -1.93 -11.19
N LEU A 95 -10.28 -2.15 -11.67
CA LEU A 95 -9.39 -1.05 -12.10
C LEU A 95 -9.95 -0.29 -13.28
N SER A 96 -10.53 -0.97 -14.25
CA SER A 96 -11.19 -0.34 -15.41
C SER A 96 -12.30 0.60 -14.96
N ASP A 97 -13.17 0.15 -14.07
CA ASP A 97 -14.27 0.96 -13.54
C ASP A 97 -13.77 2.14 -12.71
N LEU A 98 -12.81 1.93 -11.82
CA LEU A 98 -12.23 3.00 -11.01
C LEU A 98 -11.58 4.09 -11.87
N ARG A 99 -10.82 3.70 -12.91
CA ARG A 99 -10.20 4.64 -13.85
C ARG A 99 -11.24 5.42 -14.64
N ARG A 100 -12.28 4.75 -15.12
CA ARG A 100 -13.40 5.37 -15.83
C ARG A 100 -14.10 6.41 -14.95
N ILE A 101 -14.40 6.05 -13.70
CA ILE A 101 -15.03 6.96 -12.72
C ILE A 101 -14.12 8.15 -12.42
N LYS A 102 -12.83 7.90 -12.13
CA LYS A 102 -11.85 8.97 -11.88
C LYS A 102 -11.77 9.94 -13.05
N LYS A 103 -11.68 9.44 -14.28
CA LYS A 103 -11.61 10.26 -15.49
C LYS A 103 -12.89 11.10 -15.66
N ALA A 104 -14.06 10.49 -15.52
CA ALA A 104 -15.34 11.20 -15.59
C ALA A 104 -15.43 12.30 -14.53
N PHE A 105 -15.03 11.99 -13.29
CA PHE A 105 -14.99 12.97 -12.22
C PHE A 105 -14.04 14.14 -12.50
N MET A 106 -12.82 13.86 -12.97
CA MET A 106 -11.86 14.91 -13.30
C MET A 106 -12.34 15.80 -14.46
N ASN A 107 -13.03 15.23 -15.45
CA ASN A 107 -13.58 15.99 -16.58
C ASN A 107 -14.67 17.00 -16.14
N CYS A 108 -15.35 16.77 -15.01
CA CYS A 108 -16.31 17.75 -14.49
C CYS A 108 -15.66 19.09 -14.09
N PHE A 109 -14.34 19.09 -13.89
CA PHE A 109 -13.58 20.29 -13.54
C PHE A 109 -12.76 20.85 -14.71
N GLU A 110 -13.00 20.36 -15.92
CA GLU A 110 -12.31 20.84 -17.11
C GLU A 110 -12.67 22.32 -17.37
N GLY A 111 -11.67 23.16 -17.47
CA GLY A 111 -11.85 24.62 -17.62
C GLY A 111 -11.88 25.43 -16.32
N GLU A 112 -11.95 24.78 -15.16
CA GLU A 112 -11.91 25.44 -13.84
C GLU A 112 -10.47 25.88 -13.49
N LYS A 113 -10.20 27.19 -13.60
CA LYS A 113 -8.84 27.75 -13.42
C LYS A 113 -8.31 27.67 -11.99
N ASN A 114 -9.20 27.60 -11.01
CA ASN A 114 -8.85 27.61 -9.57
C ASN A 114 -8.65 26.21 -9.00
N ILE A 115 -8.84 25.17 -9.79
CA ILE A 115 -8.71 23.78 -9.39
C ILE A 115 -7.48 23.17 -10.07
N ARG A 116 -6.56 22.65 -9.25
CA ARG A 116 -5.40 21.91 -9.73
C ARG A 116 -5.42 20.53 -9.14
N PHE A 117 -5.24 19.53 -9.99
CA PHE A 117 -5.08 18.15 -9.55
C PHE A 117 -3.63 17.85 -9.17
N ILE A 118 -3.43 16.96 -8.20
CA ILE A 118 -2.12 16.38 -7.95
C ILE A 118 -1.68 15.63 -9.21
N ARG A 119 -0.47 15.91 -9.65
CA ARG A 119 0.10 15.26 -10.83
C ARG A 119 0.27 13.77 -10.62
N SER A 120 -0.30 12.95 -11.48
CA SER A 120 0.03 11.53 -11.58
C SER A 120 1.33 11.33 -12.35
N ASN A 121 2.17 10.41 -11.92
CA ASN A 121 3.39 10.04 -12.66
C ASN A 121 3.08 9.22 -13.93
N ASP A 122 1.94 8.50 -13.90
CA ASP A 122 1.41 7.74 -15.03
C ASP A 122 -0.11 7.63 -14.84
N ILE A 123 -0.85 8.49 -15.53
CA ILE A 123 -2.32 8.55 -15.36
C ILE A 123 -3.02 7.29 -15.87
N GLU A 124 -2.51 6.67 -16.91
CA GLU A 124 -3.06 5.44 -17.45
C GLU A 124 -2.74 4.21 -16.56
N GLY A 125 -1.62 4.28 -15.85
CA GLY A 125 -1.21 3.26 -14.88
C GLY A 125 -1.76 3.43 -13.48
N ASP A 126 -2.39 4.57 -13.18
CA ASP A 126 -3.01 4.85 -11.88
C ASP A 126 -4.16 3.88 -11.58
N CYS A 127 -4.36 3.54 -10.32
CA CYS A 127 -5.45 2.63 -9.90
C CYS A 127 -6.84 3.27 -9.96
N GLY A 128 -6.92 4.60 -10.03
CA GLY A 128 -8.21 5.30 -10.07
C GLY A 128 -8.91 5.46 -8.71
N THR A 129 -8.27 5.11 -7.61
CA THR A 129 -8.90 5.11 -6.27
C THR A 129 -9.00 6.48 -5.63
N THR A 130 -8.23 7.46 -6.09
CA THR A 130 -8.12 8.75 -5.40
C THR A 130 -7.97 9.88 -6.42
N VAL A 131 -8.64 10.99 -6.17
CA VAL A 131 -8.40 12.27 -6.85
C VAL A 131 -7.86 13.24 -5.81
N GLY A 132 -6.65 13.75 -6.04
CA GLY A 132 -6.04 14.75 -5.16
C GLY A 132 -6.14 16.14 -5.77
N PHE A 133 -6.49 17.10 -4.93
CA PHE A 133 -6.58 18.52 -5.29
C PHE A 133 -5.47 19.32 -4.60
N LEU A 134 -5.00 20.36 -5.29
CA LEU A 134 -4.06 21.33 -4.77
C LEU A 134 -4.70 22.71 -4.76
N PHE A 135 -4.61 23.38 -3.61
CA PHE A 135 -5.09 24.74 -3.40
C PHE A 135 -3.93 25.66 -3.04
N GLU A 136 -4.12 26.97 -3.23
CA GLU A 136 -3.10 27.97 -2.91
C GLU A 136 -2.98 28.22 -1.40
N SER A 137 -4.04 27.91 -0.64
CA SER A 137 -4.06 28.09 0.81
C SER A 137 -4.79 26.97 1.52
N GLU A 138 -4.43 26.77 2.78
CA GLU A 138 -5.11 25.83 3.68
C GLU A 138 -6.60 26.16 3.82
N ALA A 139 -6.94 27.45 3.94
CA ALA A 139 -8.33 27.88 4.09
C ALA A 139 -9.18 27.48 2.88
N GLN A 140 -8.64 27.57 1.66
CA GLN A 140 -9.33 27.12 0.45
C GLN A 140 -9.50 25.59 0.44
N ALA A 141 -8.46 24.85 0.81
CA ALA A 141 -8.52 23.39 0.87
C ALA A 141 -9.60 22.92 1.87
N ARG A 142 -9.65 23.52 3.06
CA ARG A 142 -10.65 23.21 4.09
C ARG A 142 -12.06 23.54 3.62
N LYS A 143 -12.26 24.75 3.11
CA LYS A 143 -13.56 25.17 2.57
C LYS A 143 -14.06 24.23 1.49
N PHE A 144 -13.18 23.77 0.60
CA PHE A 144 -13.54 22.80 -0.44
C PHE A 144 -13.90 21.45 0.18
N ALA A 145 -13.09 20.92 1.10
CA ALA A 145 -13.33 19.61 1.73
C ALA A 145 -14.64 19.57 2.53
N GLU A 146 -15.05 20.70 3.10
CA GLU A 146 -16.26 20.86 3.89
C GLU A 146 -17.50 21.24 3.06
N SER A 147 -17.34 21.47 1.76
CA SER A 147 -18.46 21.87 0.88
C SER A 147 -19.50 20.77 0.76
N GLU A 148 -20.76 21.13 0.65
CA GLU A 148 -21.86 20.21 0.47
C GLU A 148 -21.64 19.32 -0.76
N GLY A 149 -21.82 18.01 -0.59
CA GLY A 149 -21.59 17.01 -1.64
C GLY A 149 -20.12 16.62 -1.84
N VAL A 150 -19.16 17.28 -1.16
CA VAL A 150 -17.74 16.90 -1.16
C VAL A 150 -17.46 16.14 0.15
N ASN A 151 -17.08 14.88 0.04
CA ASN A 151 -16.58 14.10 1.17
C ASN A 151 -15.03 14.08 1.10
N GLY A 152 -14.45 15.26 1.21
CA GLY A 152 -13.01 15.46 1.09
C GLY A 152 -12.27 15.28 2.42
N THR A 153 -11.00 14.88 2.32
CA THR A 153 -10.10 14.80 3.49
C THR A 153 -8.90 15.70 3.26
N VAL A 154 -8.64 16.59 4.19
CA VAL A 154 -7.39 17.34 4.26
C VAL A 154 -6.32 16.39 4.83
N LEU A 155 -5.28 16.08 4.05
CA LEU A 155 -4.33 15.00 4.40
C LEU A 155 -3.64 15.22 5.75
N VAL A 156 -3.31 16.46 6.10
CA VAL A 156 -2.66 16.77 7.39
C VAL A 156 -3.56 16.42 8.59
N ASP A 157 -4.89 16.48 8.44
CA ASP A 157 -5.82 16.19 9.53
C ASP A 157 -5.96 14.69 9.79
N SER A 158 -5.53 13.86 8.83
CA SER A 158 -5.60 12.40 8.96
C SER A 158 -4.67 11.84 10.04
N LYS A 159 -3.65 12.60 10.43
CA LYS A 159 -2.56 12.21 11.34
C LYS A 159 -1.83 10.90 10.96
N LYS A 160 -2.15 10.34 9.80
CA LYS A 160 -1.57 9.06 9.30
C LYS A 160 -0.53 9.27 8.21
N HIS A 161 -0.58 10.41 7.49
CA HIS A 161 0.18 10.62 6.27
C HIS A 161 1.37 11.58 6.45
N VAL A 162 1.56 12.09 7.66
CA VAL A 162 2.68 12.97 8.01
C VAL A 162 3.40 12.42 9.24
N TYR A 163 4.71 12.19 9.13
CA TYR A 163 5.48 11.48 10.16
C TYR A 163 5.57 12.23 11.50
N PHE A 164 5.50 13.55 11.47
CA PHE A 164 5.56 14.37 12.70
C PHE A 164 4.30 14.26 13.58
N ASP A 165 3.22 13.69 13.06
CA ASP A 165 2.05 13.31 13.86
C ASP A 165 2.19 11.91 14.50
N TRP A 166 3.25 11.20 14.17
CA TRP A 166 3.50 9.86 14.70
C TRP A 166 4.27 9.97 16.01
N ASP A 167 3.54 9.93 17.10
CA ASP A 167 4.08 10.05 18.44
C ASP A 167 5.30 9.13 18.73
N PRO A 168 5.30 7.83 18.35
CA PRO A 168 6.48 7.00 18.53
C PRO A 168 7.72 7.50 17.76
N ILE A 169 7.54 8.07 16.59
CA ILE A 169 8.64 8.61 15.78
C ILE A 169 9.18 9.88 16.41
N MET A 170 8.27 10.82 16.72
CA MET A 170 8.66 12.13 17.27
C MET A 170 9.29 12.04 18.65
N ASN A 171 8.85 11.10 19.47
CA ASN A 171 9.38 10.88 20.81
C ASN A 171 10.41 9.75 20.89
N LYS A 172 10.90 9.25 19.72
CA LYS A 172 11.92 8.20 19.62
C LYS A 172 11.61 6.97 20.49
N ARG A 173 10.35 6.55 20.48
CA ARG A 173 9.91 5.32 21.18
C ARG A 173 10.00 4.14 20.22
N GLY A 174 11.08 3.40 20.34
CA GLY A 174 11.32 2.19 19.57
C GLY A 174 10.63 0.96 20.16
N SER A 175 11.17 -0.21 19.88
CA SER A 175 10.65 -1.46 20.40
C SER A 175 10.92 -1.59 21.90
N HIS A 176 10.18 -2.50 22.54
CA HIS A 176 10.33 -2.78 23.99
C HIS A 176 11.71 -3.35 24.38
N HIS A 177 12.52 -3.81 23.42
CA HIS A 177 13.87 -4.29 23.68
C HIS A 177 14.93 -3.32 23.16
N PRO A 178 15.83 -2.80 24.01
CA PRO A 178 16.80 -1.76 23.59
C PRO A 178 17.69 -2.15 22.40
N ALA A 179 18.07 -3.42 22.27
CA ALA A 179 18.87 -3.90 21.14
C ALA A 179 18.11 -3.93 19.79
N LEU A 180 16.79 -3.74 19.81
CA LEU A 180 15.95 -3.70 18.61
C LEU A 180 15.41 -2.29 18.35
N ASP A 181 15.83 -1.33 19.16
CA ASP A 181 15.38 0.05 19.04
C ASP A 181 16.15 0.75 17.91
N PRO A 182 15.45 1.14 16.82
CA PRO A 182 16.10 1.78 15.67
C PRO A 182 16.68 3.16 15.99
N PHE A 183 16.32 3.77 17.10
CA PHE A 183 16.86 5.06 17.53
C PHE A 183 18.17 4.94 18.33
N ASN A 184 18.60 3.71 18.63
CA ASN A 184 19.85 3.40 19.31
C ASN A 184 20.92 2.81 18.35
N LEU A 185 20.60 2.71 17.04
CA LEU A 185 21.50 2.20 15.99
C LEU A 185 22.32 3.32 15.36
#